data_39f156913b4d78c6c6f80574eb65e881
#
_entry.id   39f156913b4d78c6c6f80574eb65e881
#
_cell.length_a   1.000
_cell.length_b   1.000
_cell.length_c   1.000
_cell.angle_alpha   90.00
_cell.angle_beta   90.00
_cell.angle_gamma   90.00
#
_symmetry.space_group_name_H-M   'P 1'
#
loop_
_entity.id
_entity.type
_entity.pdbx_description
1 polymer ?
#
loop_
_entity_poly.entity_id
_entity_poly.type
_entity_poly.pdbx_seq_one_letter_code
_entity_poly.pdbx_strand_id
1 'polypeptide(L)'
;MKAVGPRATHAETAATLRERLLPLAPDVLEIRDDSAAHAGHEGAAAGGGHFSLLIVSQVFVGLPRLQRHQRVLRQVADLLPHPVHALSIKALTPEEFPSQP
;
A
#
# COMPACT_ATOMS: atom_id res chain seq x y z
N MET A 1 18.39 -10.48 -0.68
CA MET A 1 17.22 -9.64 -0.36
C MET A 1 16.81 -9.83 1.08
N LYS A 2 16.55 -8.76 1.76
CA LYS A 2 16.21 -8.81 3.16
C LYS A 2 14.71 -9.14 3.33
N ALA A 3 14.43 -10.15 4.13
CA ALA A 3 13.04 -10.51 4.40
C ALA A 3 12.42 -9.51 5.37
N VAL A 4 11.14 -9.20 5.16
CA VAL A 4 10.41 -8.36 6.08
C VAL A 4 9.75 -9.26 7.11
N GLY A 5 10.14 -9.12 8.35
CA GLY A 5 9.61 -9.93 9.43
C GLY A 5 8.62 -9.16 10.29
N PRO A 6 8.03 -9.84 11.29
CA PRO A 6 7.06 -9.19 12.16
C PRO A 6 7.63 -8.07 13.00
N ARG A 7 8.96 -7.98 13.10
CA ARG A 7 9.62 -6.92 13.87
C ARG A 7 10.14 -5.78 13.00
N ALA A 8 9.80 -5.78 11.71
CA ALA A 8 10.21 -4.71 10.84
C ALA A 8 9.63 -3.38 11.32
N THR A 9 10.40 -2.31 11.21
CA THR A 9 9.90 -0.98 11.52
C THR A 9 8.86 -0.58 10.47
N HIS A 10 8.02 0.39 10.81
CA HIS A 10 7.04 0.88 9.84
C HIS A 10 7.73 1.52 8.63
N ALA A 11 8.87 2.15 8.84
CA ALA A 11 9.64 2.72 7.73
C ALA A 11 10.15 1.64 6.80
N GLU A 12 10.62 0.53 7.36
CA GLU A 12 11.07 -0.61 6.55
C GLU A 12 9.91 -1.24 5.80
N THR A 13 8.76 -1.34 6.44
CA THR A 13 7.57 -1.90 5.81
C THR A 13 7.11 -1.01 4.66
N ALA A 14 7.13 0.32 4.86
CA ALA A 14 6.76 1.25 3.80
C ALA A 14 7.70 1.11 2.60
N ALA A 15 8.99 0.94 2.86
CA ALA A 15 9.97 0.76 1.79
C ALA A 15 9.71 -0.54 1.03
N THR A 16 9.34 -1.60 1.74
CA THR A 16 9.01 -2.88 1.11
C THR A 16 7.75 -2.77 0.26
N LEU A 17 6.73 -2.08 0.77
CA LEU A 17 5.51 -1.83 -0.01
C LEU A 17 5.85 -1.13 -1.31
N ARG A 18 6.70 -0.13 -1.26
CA ARG A 18 7.11 0.62 -2.45
C ARG A 18 7.78 -0.30 -3.46
N GLU A 19 8.71 -1.13 -3.01
CA GLU A 19 9.39 -2.06 -3.89
C GLU A 19 8.43 -3.03 -4.58
N ARG A 20 7.48 -3.56 -3.81
CA ARG A 20 6.52 -4.54 -4.33
C ARG A 20 5.58 -3.94 -5.36
N LEU A 21 5.38 -2.63 -5.32
CA LEU A 21 4.45 -1.96 -6.22
C LEU A 21 5.11 -1.39 -7.48
N LEU A 22 6.45 -1.38 -7.54
CA LEU A 22 7.16 -0.90 -8.72
C LEU A 22 6.77 -1.65 -10.01
N PRO A 23 6.52 -2.97 -9.98
CA PRO A 23 6.11 -3.66 -11.22
C PRO A 23 4.82 -3.15 -11.84
N LEU A 24 4.01 -2.40 -11.08
CA LEU A 24 2.81 -1.78 -11.62
C LEU A 24 3.12 -0.46 -12.35
N ALA A 25 4.38 -0.09 -12.42
CA ALA A 25 4.87 1.10 -13.14
C ALA A 25 4.10 2.37 -12.77
N PRO A 26 4.04 2.70 -11.47
CA PRO A 26 3.23 3.85 -11.04
C PRO A 26 3.83 5.17 -11.49
N ASP A 27 2.96 6.07 -11.97
CA ASP A 27 3.33 7.46 -12.24
C ASP A 27 3.37 8.25 -10.93
N VAL A 28 2.52 7.85 -9.97
CA VAL A 28 2.50 8.41 -8.63
C VAL A 28 2.35 7.26 -7.65
N LEU A 29 3.14 7.26 -6.62
CA LEU A 29 3.02 6.29 -5.54
C LEU A 29 3.30 6.99 -4.23
N GLU A 30 2.25 7.14 -3.43
CA GLU A 30 2.35 7.71 -2.09
C GLU A 30 1.96 6.66 -1.08
N ILE A 31 2.78 6.51 -0.07
CA ILE A 31 2.54 5.55 1.00
C ILE A 31 2.55 6.34 2.29
N ARG A 32 1.41 6.31 2.99
CA ARG A 32 1.28 7.00 4.25
C ARG A 32 1.16 5.98 5.38
N ASP A 33 1.94 6.20 6.42
CA ASP A 33 1.88 5.39 7.62
C ASP A 33 0.85 6.01 8.57
N ASP A 34 -0.27 5.32 8.71
CA ASP A 34 -1.37 5.78 9.57
C ASP A 34 -1.37 5.09 10.93
N SER A 35 -0.27 4.40 11.26
CA SER A 35 -0.24 3.59 12.48
C SER A 35 -0.49 4.39 13.75
N ALA A 36 0.00 5.62 13.80
CA ALA A 36 -0.18 6.46 14.98
C ALA A 36 -1.66 6.80 15.21
N ALA A 37 -2.44 6.93 14.14
CA ALA A 37 -3.86 7.22 14.24
C ALA A 37 -4.66 6.06 14.82
N HIS A 38 -4.07 4.86 14.84
CA HIS A 38 -4.72 3.66 15.33
C HIS A 38 -4.08 3.12 16.61
N ALA A 39 -3.25 3.93 17.25
CA ALA A 39 -2.60 3.53 18.49
C ALA A 39 -3.65 3.19 19.53
N GLY A 40 -3.47 2.07 20.21
CA GLY A 40 -4.44 1.59 21.18
C GLY A 40 -5.44 0.60 20.61
N HIS A 41 -5.54 0.47 19.31
CA HIS A 41 -6.37 -0.57 18.69
C HIS A 41 -5.65 -1.91 18.75
N GLU A 42 -6.42 -2.97 18.64
CA GLU A 42 -5.88 -4.32 18.76
C GLU A 42 -4.76 -4.59 17.76
N GLY A 43 -4.94 -4.15 16.53
CA GLY A 43 -3.92 -4.32 15.51
C GLY A 43 -2.63 -3.61 15.85
N ALA A 44 -2.72 -2.41 16.41
CA ALA A 44 -1.55 -1.65 16.82
C ALA A 44 -0.86 -2.32 18.01
N ALA A 45 -1.64 -2.87 18.92
CA ALA A 45 -1.10 -3.57 20.08
C ALA A 45 -0.30 -4.80 19.66
N ALA A 46 -0.68 -5.43 18.55
CA ALA A 46 0.03 -6.59 18.03
C ALA A 46 1.24 -6.20 17.17
N GLY A 47 1.51 -4.90 17.02
CA GLY A 47 2.67 -4.42 16.28
C GLY A 47 2.47 -4.27 14.78
N GLY A 48 1.26 -4.53 14.28
CA GLY A 48 0.99 -4.41 12.85
C GLY A 48 0.83 -2.97 12.42
N GLY A 49 1.32 -2.62 11.22
CA GLY A 49 1.22 -1.29 10.68
C GLY A 49 -0.07 -1.05 9.93
N HIS A 50 -0.51 0.20 9.91
CA HIS A 50 -1.67 0.65 9.15
C HIS A 50 -1.18 1.64 8.11
N PHE A 51 -1.44 1.34 6.84
CA PHE A 51 -0.91 2.14 5.74
C PHE A 51 -2.00 2.53 4.76
N SER A 52 -1.80 3.68 4.12
CA SER A 52 -2.67 4.12 3.02
C SER A 52 -1.81 4.29 1.78
N LEU A 53 -2.32 3.79 0.66
CA LEU A 53 -1.64 3.90 -0.63
C LEU A 53 -2.45 4.76 -1.57
N LEU A 54 -1.74 5.65 -2.27
CA LEU A 54 -2.27 6.26 -3.49
C LEU A 54 -1.35 5.81 -4.62
N ILE A 55 -1.91 5.11 -5.58
CA ILE A 55 -1.13 4.63 -6.72
C ILE A 55 -1.84 5.01 -8.01
N VAL A 56 -1.11 5.68 -8.88
CA VAL A 56 -1.62 6.13 -10.18
C VAL A 56 -0.82 5.42 -11.24
N SER A 57 -1.49 4.67 -12.11
CA SER A 57 -0.79 3.89 -13.11
C SER A 57 -1.67 3.62 -14.33
N GLN A 58 -1.03 3.56 -15.48
CA GLN A 58 -1.67 3.17 -16.73
C GLN A 58 -2.22 1.74 -16.68
N VAL A 59 -1.67 0.88 -15.84
CA VAL A 59 -2.13 -0.51 -15.78
C VAL A 59 -3.57 -0.61 -15.30
N PHE A 60 -4.11 0.44 -14.70
CA PHE A 60 -5.48 0.45 -14.21
C PHE A 60 -6.50 0.88 -15.27
N VAL A 61 -6.03 1.35 -16.42
CA VAL A 61 -6.94 1.79 -17.49
C VAL A 61 -7.82 0.62 -17.93
N GLY A 62 -9.12 0.84 -17.97
CA GLY A 62 -10.07 -0.19 -18.36
C GLY A 62 -10.44 -1.17 -17.27
N LEU A 63 -9.85 -1.05 -16.07
CA LEU A 63 -10.16 -1.95 -14.98
C LEU A 63 -11.16 -1.32 -14.00
N PRO A 64 -12.22 -2.07 -13.65
CA PRO A 64 -13.11 -1.62 -12.58
C PRO A 64 -12.36 -1.54 -11.25
N ARG A 65 -12.92 -0.77 -10.33
CA ARG A 65 -12.29 -0.51 -9.03
C ARG A 65 -11.88 -1.80 -8.30
N LEU A 66 -12.73 -2.80 -8.30
CA LEU A 66 -12.43 -4.06 -7.62
C LEU A 66 -11.19 -4.72 -8.20
N GLN A 67 -11.09 -4.74 -9.51
CA GLN A 67 -9.95 -5.39 -10.16
C GLN A 67 -8.65 -4.62 -9.91
N ARG A 68 -8.72 -3.30 -9.83
CA ARG A 68 -7.55 -2.50 -9.47
C ARG A 68 -7.06 -2.85 -8.07
N HIS A 69 -8.01 -2.94 -7.15
CA HIS A 69 -7.71 -3.28 -5.76
C HIS A 69 -7.04 -4.66 -5.69
N GLN A 70 -7.61 -5.63 -6.38
CA GLN A 70 -7.04 -6.98 -6.42
C GLN A 70 -5.66 -7.00 -7.04
N ARG A 71 -5.44 -6.16 -8.05
CA ARG A 71 -4.14 -6.06 -8.71
C ARG A 71 -3.07 -5.57 -7.74
N VAL A 72 -3.40 -4.56 -6.96
CA VAL A 72 -2.48 -4.04 -5.94
C VAL A 72 -2.24 -5.08 -4.86
N LEU A 73 -3.32 -5.70 -4.36
CA LEU A 73 -3.18 -6.69 -3.29
C LEU A 73 -2.28 -7.85 -3.67
N ARG A 74 -2.33 -8.31 -4.92
CA ARG A 74 -1.48 -9.42 -5.36
C ARG A 74 0.01 -9.11 -5.21
N GLN A 75 0.38 -7.84 -5.34
CA GLN A 75 1.78 -7.45 -5.23
C GLN A 75 2.27 -7.48 -3.79
N VAL A 76 1.37 -7.34 -2.82
CA VAL A 76 1.74 -7.18 -1.42
C VAL A 76 1.09 -8.20 -0.49
N ALA A 77 0.45 -9.23 -1.05
CA ALA A 77 -0.35 -10.17 -0.25
C ALA A 77 0.44 -10.85 0.85
N ASP A 78 1.71 -11.14 0.61
CA ASP A 78 2.55 -11.82 1.60
C ASP A 78 2.91 -10.92 2.78
N LEU A 79 2.64 -9.63 2.69
CA LEU A 79 2.90 -8.69 3.78
C LEU A 79 1.70 -8.56 4.72
N LEU A 80 0.59 -9.20 4.39
CA LEU A 80 -0.63 -9.16 5.20
C LEU A 80 -0.84 -10.51 5.87
N PRO A 81 -1.26 -10.57 7.11
CA PRO A 81 -1.59 -9.46 7.99
C PRO A 81 -0.42 -8.89 8.79
N HIS A 82 0.78 -9.37 8.55
CA HIS A 82 1.99 -8.88 9.19
C HIS A 82 3.12 -8.82 8.18
N PRO A 83 3.88 -7.75 8.15
CA PRO A 83 3.89 -6.57 9.04
C PRO A 83 2.80 -5.54 8.72
N VAL A 84 1.99 -5.74 7.68
CA VAL A 84 0.89 -4.82 7.36
C VAL A 84 -0.39 -5.40 7.91
N HIS A 85 -0.96 -4.73 8.93
CA HIS A 85 -2.21 -5.15 9.54
C HIS A 85 -3.42 -4.67 8.75
N ALA A 86 -3.36 -3.44 8.28
CA ALA A 86 -4.45 -2.84 7.49
C ALA A 86 -3.87 -1.99 6.37
N LEU A 87 -4.53 -2.03 5.22
CA LEU A 87 -4.06 -1.32 4.04
C LEU A 87 -5.24 -0.72 3.31
N SER A 88 -5.26 0.62 3.19
CA SER A 88 -6.22 1.34 2.38
C SER A 88 -5.58 1.61 1.03
N ILE A 89 -6.33 1.39 -0.04
CA ILE A 89 -5.78 1.50 -1.39
C ILE A 89 -6.65 2.43 -2.22
N LYS A 90 -6.02 3.43 -2.83
CA LYS A 90 -6.67 4.27 -3.83
C LYS A 90 -5.88 4.11 -5.12
N ALA A 91 -6.45 3.41 -6.09
CA ALA A 91 -5.80 3.09 -7.35
C ALA A 91 -6.49 3.84 -8.48
N LEU A 92 -5.77 4.71 -9.14
CA LEU A 92 -6.30 5.60 -10.16
C LEU A 92 -5.55 5.46 -11.46
N THR A 93 -6.23 5.76 -12.56
CA THR A 93 -5.56 5.97 -13.83
C THR A 93 -4.99 7.39 -13.85
N PRO A 94 -4.02 7.66 -14.73
CA PRO A 94 -3.48 9.02 -14.83
C PRO A 94 -4.55 10.07 -15.12
N GLU A 95 -5.58 9.70 -15.88
CA GLU A 95 -6.66 10.63 -16.22
C GLU A 95 -7.54 10.95 -15.02
N GLU A 96 -7.66 9.99 -14.09
CA GLU A 96 -8.49 10.18 -12.90
C GLU A 96 -7.78 10.96 -11.81
N PHE A 97 -6.46 11.01 -11.89
CA PHE A 97 -5.68 11.72 -10.88
C PHE A 97 -5.70 13.20 -11.26
N PRO A 98 -6.32 14.06 -10.45
CA PRO A 98 -6.50 15.44 -10.86
C PRO A 98 -5.18 16.16 -11.01
N SER A 99 -5.04 16.83 -12.16
CA SER A 99 -3.94 17.76 -12.34
C SER A 99 -4.24 18.97 -11.49
N GLN A 100 -3.24 19.45 -10.79
CA GLN A 100 -3.44 20.63 -9.98
C GLN A 100 -3.46 21.87 -10.86
N PRO A 101 -4.49 22.69 -10.76
CA PRO A 101 -4.51 23.95 -11.49
C PRO A 101 -3.45 24.88 -10.96
#